data_05785fef7772ff6f1f051fe547c61f3d
#
_entry.id   05785fef7772ff6f1f051fe547c61f3d
#
_cell.length_a   1.000
_cell.length_b   1.000
_cell.length_c   1.000
_cell.angle_alpha   90.00
_cell.angle_beta   90.00
_cell.angle_gamma   90.00
#
_symmetry.space_group_name_H-M   'P 1'
#
loop_
_entity.id
_entity.type
_entity.pdbx_description
1 polymer ?
#
loop_
_entity_poly.entity_id
_entity_poly.type
_entity_poly.pdbx_seq_one_letter_code
_entity_poly.pdbx_strand_id
1 'polypeptide(L)'
;MAGSTLTIKDLHVGIDGKEILKGVNLEIKGGEIHAIMGPNGTGKSTLSSAIMGHPKYEVTSGTITLDGQNVLEMAVDERARAGLFLAMQYPSEINGVTNADFLRSALNSRLGEGNEISLMKFIRKMDKQMEFLEMDLDMAQRYLNEGFSGGEKKRNEILQLMMLEPKIAILDEIDSGLDIDALKFVSKGINQTRGEEFD
;
A
#
# COMPACT_ATOMS: atom_id res chain seq x y z
N MET A 1 -3.70 -10.51 -17.99
CA MET A 1 -4.18 -11.26 -16.79
C MET A 1 -5.56 -10.71 -16.47
N ALA A 2 -6.53 -11.56 -16.12
CA ALA A 2 -7.80 -11.04 -15.59
C ALA A 2 -7.47 -10.16 -14.39
N GLY A 3 -7.88 -8.91 -14.38
CA GLY A 3 -7.55 -7.97 -13.33
C GLY A 3 -8.12 -8.45 -12.00
N SER A 4 -7.34 -8.31 -10.92
CA SER A 4 -7.81 -8.60 -9.57
C SER A 4 -8.99 -7.70 -9.21
N THR A 5 -9.91 -8.18 -8.41
CA THR A 5 -11.10 -7.43 -8.00
C THR A 5 -11.22 -7.39 -6.50
N LEU A 6 -11.25 -6.17 -5.94
CA LEU A 6 -11.64 -5.92 -4.56
C LEU A 6 -13.12 -5.55 -4.53
N THR A 7 -13.91 -6.29 -3.77
CA THR A 7 -15.35 -6.03 -3.63
C THR A 7 -15.69 -5.82 -2.15
N ILE A 8 -16.37 -4.72 -1.87
CA ILE A 8 -16.88 -4.36 -0.54
C ILE A 8 -18.40 -4.25 -0.66
N LYS A 9 -19.13 -4.94 0.22
CA LYS A 9 -20.60 -4.93 0.23
C LYS A 9 -21.12 -4.65 1.63
N ASP A 10 -21.96 -3.63 1.71
CA ASP A 10 -22.69 -3.23 2.93
C ASP A 10 -21.80 -3.18 4.17
N LEU A 11 -20.60 -2.58 4.02
CA LEU A 11 -19.58 -2.58 5.06
C LEU A 11 -19.91 -1.57 6.16
N HIS A 12 -20.05 -2.05 7.38
CA HIS A 12 -20.21 -1.27 8.58
C HIS A 12 -18.97 -1.41 9.47
N VAL A 13 -18.42 -0.29 9.91
CA VAL A 13 -17.20 -0.26 10.73
C VAL A 13 -17.36 0.71 11.87
N GLY A 14 -16.99 0.28 13.07
CA GLY A 14 -16.99 1.09 14.28
C GLY A 14 -15.62 1.24 14.92
N ILE A 15 -15.55 2.16 15.87
CA ILE A 15 -14.44 2.38 16.79
C ILE A 15 -15.00 2.76 18.16
N ASP A 16 -14.56 2.11 19.22
CA ASP A 16 -15.00 2.36 20.58
C ASP A 16 -16.55 2.40 20.73
N GLY A 17 -17.23 1.49 20.04
CA GLY A 17 -18.70 1.40 20.04
C GLY A 17 -19.43 2.46 19.19
N LYS A 18 -18.70 3.33 18.52
CA LYS A 18 -19.27 4.34 17.61
C LYS A 18 -19.13 3.90 16.16
N GLU A 19 -20.25 3.76 15.46
CA GLU A 19 -20.26 3.46 14.02
C GLU A 19 -19.74 4.65 13.19
N ILE A 20 -18.76 4.38 12.32
CA ILE A 20 -18.14 5.35 11.42
C ILE A 20 -18.57 5.10 9.97
N LEU A 21 -18.41 3.85 9.48
CA LEU A 21 -18.88 3.47 8.15
C LEU A 21 -20.25 2.80 8.27
N LYS A 22 -21.16 3.20 7.38
CA LYS A 22 -22.59 2.87 7.45
C LYS A 22 -23.08 2.30 6.11
N GLY A 23 -22.68 1.06 5.81
CA GLY A 23 -23.11 0.38 4.59
C GLY A 23 -22.36 0.80 3.33
N VAL A 24 -21.01 0.80 3.39
CA VAL A 24 -20.17 1.15 2.23
C VAL A 24 -20.19 0.03 1.20
N ASN A 25 -20.45 0.41 -0.05
CA ASN A 25 -20.36 -0.48 -1.21
C ASN A 25 -19.34 0.06 -2.20
N LEU A 26 -18.39 -0.79 -2.62
CA LEU A 26 -17.32 -0.42 -3.54
C LEU A 26 -16.83 -1.65 -4.29
N GLU A 27 -16.60 -1.52 -5.60
CA GLU A 27 -15.93 -2.52 -6.41
C GLU A 27 -14.80 -1.86 -7.17
N ILE A 28 -13.58 -2.40 -7.07
CA ILE A 28 -12.37 -1.90 -7.74
C ILE A 28 -11.77 -3.06 -8.51
N LYS A 29 -11.57 -2.87 -9.81
CA LYS A 29 -10.90 -3.82 -10.68
C LYS A 29 -9.44 -3.42 -10.90
N GLY A 30 -8.59 -4.41 -11.13
CA GLY A 30 -7.18 -4.17 -11.47
C GLY A 30 -7.05 -3.21 -12.66
N GLY A 31 -6.13 -2.23 -12.56
CA GLY A 31 -5.96 -1.17 -13.54
C GLY A 31 -6.86 0.06 -13.35
N GLU A 32 -7.92 -0.03 -12.55
CA GLU A 32 -8.77 1.14 -12.25
C GLU A 32 -8.15 2.02 -11.16
N ILE A 33 -8.44 3.32 -11.22
CA ILE A 33 -8.17 4.27 -10.14
C ILE A 33 -9.49 4.82 -9.61
N HIS A 34 -9.73 4.61 -8.33
CA HIS A 34 -10.89 5.13 -7.62
C HIS A 34 -10.46 6.22 -6.63
N ALA A 35 -10.91 7.46 -6.84
CA ALA A 35 -10.67 8.55 -5.91
C ALA A 35 -11.82 8.62 -4.88
N ILE A 36 -11.51 8.35 -3.61
CA ILE A 36 -12.47 8.47 -2.51
C ILE A 36 -12.34 9.86 -1.90
N MET A 37 -13.34 10.70 -2.11
CA MET A 37 -13.35 12.10 -1.70
C MET A 37 -14.40 12.35 -0.62
N GLY A 38 -14.12 13.32 0.23
CA GLY A 38 -15.06 13.75 1.28
C GLY A 38 -14.38 14.59 2.36
N PRO A 39 -15.15 15.31 3.18
CA PRO A 39 -14.62 16.08 4.31
C PRO A 39 -13.82 15.23 5.31
N ASN A 40 -13.02 15.91 6.15
CA ASN A 40 -12.32 15.21 7.24
C ASN A 40 -13.33 14.60 8.22
N GLY A 41 -13.00 13.41 8.75
CA GLY A 41 -13.86 12.69 9.70
C GLY A 41 -15.00 11.89 9.07
N THR A 42 -15.10 11.79 7.74
CA THR A 42 -16.15 11.00 7.06
C THR A 42 -15.83 9.49 6.97
N GLY A 43 -14.66 9.05 7.43
CA GLY A 43 -14.29 7.64 7.47
C GLY A 43 -13.39 7.15 6.34
N LYS A 44 -12.75 8.03 5.55
CA LYS A 44 -11.83 7.63 4.48
C LYS A 44 -10.72 6.73 5.00
N SER A 45 -9.94 7.19 5.98
CA SER A 45 -8.86 6.41 6.60
C SER A 45 -9.38 5.23 7.44
N THR A 46 -10.63 5.30 7.92
CA THR A 46 -11.31 4.16 8.56
C THR A 46 -11.51 3.02 7.55
N LEU A 47 -11.92 3.34 6.33
CA LEU A 47 -12.07 2.36 5.26
C LEU A 47 -10.74 1.68 4.93
N SER A 48 -9.69 2.47 4.72
CA SER A 48 -8.32 1.97 4.46
C SER A 48 -7.84 1.04 5.58
N SER A 49 -8.02 1.45 6.83
CA SER A 49 -7.63 0.68 8.01
C SER A 49 -8.44 -0.60 8.18
N ALA A 50 -9.75 -0.57 7.90
CA ALA A 50 -10.61 -1.76 7.98
C ALA A 50 -10.24 -2.79 6.91
N ILE A 51 -9.96 -2.36 5.67
CA ILE A 51 -9.49 -3.25 4.61
C ILE A 51 -8.18 -3.94 5.01
N MET A 52 -7.26 -3.21 5.65
CA MET A 52 -5.97 -3.75 6.10
C MET A 52 -6.04 -4.51 7.43
N GLY A 53 -7.18 -4.50 8.13
CA GLY A 53 -7.35 -5.24 9.37
C GLY A 53 -6.71 -4.59 10.59
N HIS A 54 -6.65 -3.26 10.63
CA HIS A 54 -6.10 -2.55 11.77
C HIS A 54 -6.95 -2.80 13.05
N PRO A 55 -6.36 -3.27 14.16
CA PRO A 55 -7.07 -3.81 15.32
C PRO A 55 -7.95 -2.80 16.07
N LYS A 56 -7.75 -1.50 15.82
CA LYS A 56 -8.55 -0.43 16.41
C LYS A 56 -9.97 -0.37 15.85
N TYR A 57 -10.19 -0.90 14.65
CA TYR A 57 -11.46 -0.80 13.95
C TYR A 57 -12.17 -2.15 13.93
N GLU A 58 -13.45 -2.14 14.28
CA GLU A 58 -14.30 -3.31 14.31
C GLU A 58 -15.26 -3.32 13.14
N VAL A 59 -15.18 -4.34 12.30
CA VAL A 59 -16.18 -4.59 11.26
C VAL A 59 -17.38 -5.26 11.90
N THR A 60 -18.50 -4.55 11.95
CA THR A 60 -19.72 -5.02 12.60
C THR A 60 -20.65 -5.77 11.66
N SER A 61 -20.62 -5.44 10.37
CA SER A 61 -21.33 -6.19 9.31
C SER A 61 -20.78 -5.88 7.93
N GLY A 62 -21.24 -6.61 6.92
CA GLY A 62 -20.80 -6.50 5.55
C GLY A 62 -19.67 -7.46 5.19
N THR A 63 -19.15 -7.34 3.98
CA THR A 63 -18.10 -8.23 3.45
C THR A 63 -17.03 -7.44 2.71
N ILE A 64 -15.79 -7.94 2.79
CA ILE A 64 -14.67 -7.51 1.94
C ILE A 64 -14.08 -8.76 1.29
N THR A 65 -14.04 -8.80 -0.04
CA THR A 65 -13.42 -9.91 -0.77
C THR A 65 -12.37 -9.41 -1.76
N LEU A 66 -11.27 -10.14 -1.88
CA LEU A 66 -10.23 -9.95 -2.90
C LEU A 66 -10.17 -11.22 -3.77
N ASP A 67 -10.47 -11.10 -5.04
CA ASP A 67 -10.54 -12.23 -5.97
C ASP A 67 -11.46 -13.36 -5.46
N GLY A 68 -12.56 -13.01 -4.78
CA GLY A 68 -13.51 -13.94 -4.17
C GLY A 68 -13.11 -14.49 -2.81
N GLN A 69 -11.90 -14.24 -2.32
CA GLN A 69 -11.44 -14.65 -0.99
C GLN A 69 -11.88 -13.64 0.08
N ASN A 70 -12.38 -14.14 1.22
CA ASN A 70 -12.84 -13.29 2.31
C ASN A 70 -11.65 -12.64 3.04
N VAL A 71 -11.48 -11.32 2.86
CA VAL A 71 -10.40 -10.54 3.47
C VAL A 71 -10.58 -10.40 4.99
N LEU A 72 -11.82 -10.42 5.48
CA LEU A 72 -12.09 -10.25 6.91
C LEU A 72 -11.60 -11.43 7.77
N GLU A 73 -11.46 -12.62 7.18
CA GLU A 73 -10.92 -13.81 7.84
C GLU A 73 -9.39 -13.88 7.82
N MET A 74 -8.73 -13.01 7.02
CA MET A 74 -7.28 -12.98 6.89
C MET A 74 -6.63 -12.17 8.01
N ALA A 75 -5.52 -12.65 8.54
CA ALA A 75 -4.60 -11.87 9.37
C ALA A 75 -3.96 -10.72 8.54
N VAL A 76 -3.40 -9.71 9.20
CA VAL A 76 -2.85 -8.51 8.53
C VAL A 76 -1.75 -8.87 7.51
N ASP A 77 -0.86 -9.78 7.88
CA ASP A 77 0.21 -10.28 7.01
C ASP A 77 -0.32 -11.14 5.85
N GLU A 78 -1.41 -11.89 6.05
CA GLU A 78 -2.08 -12.64 4.98
C GLU A 78 -2.71 -11.71 3.95
N ARG A 79 -3.32 -10.60 4.39
CA ARG A 79 -3.85 -9.55 3.49
C ARG A 79 -2.76 -8.95 2.61
N ALA A 80 -1.59 -8.65 3.21
CA ALA A 80 -0.43 -8.15 2.47
C ALA A 80 0.10 -9.18 1.47
N ARG A 81 0.20 -10.46 1.85
CA ARG A 81 0.60 -11.55 0.93
C ARG A 81 -0.41 -11.79 -0.18
N ALA A 82 -1.71 -11.64 0.11
CA ALA A 82 -2.77 -11.74 -0.90
C ALA A 82 -2.69 -10.65 -1.96
N GLY A 83 -1.98 -9.55 -1.68
CA GLY A 83 -1.73 -8.48 -2.63
C GLY A 83 -2.36 -7.14 -2.29
N LEU A 84 -2.82 -6.93 -1.06
CA LEU A 84 -3.22 -5.61 -0.57
C LEU A 84 -1.99 -4.82 -0.11
N PHE A 85 -2.00 -3.51 -0.35
CA PHE A 85 -0.97 -2.58 0.08
C PHE A 85 -1.61 -1.29 0.57
N LEU A 86 -1.05 -0.70 1.63
CA LEU A 86 -1.47 0.59 2.16
C LEU A 86 -0.25 1.51 2.27
N ALA A 87 -0.26 2.61 1.53
CA ALA A 87 0.61 3.74 1.79
C ALA A 87 -0.03 4.62 2.87
N MET A 88 0.65 4.78 3.99
CA MET A 88 0.11 5.45 5.17
C MET A 88 0.35 6.97 5.11
N GLN A 89 -0.56 7.74 5.70
CA GLN A 89 -0.36 9.17 5.89
C GLN A 89 0.94 9.47 6.68
N TYR A 90 1.21 8.67 7.71
CA TYR A 90 2.40 8.77 8.55
C TYR A 90 3.11 7.42 8.62
N PRO A 91 4.09 7.16 7.72
CA PRO A 91 4.85 5.92 7.73
C PRO A 91 5.67 5.76 9.02
N SER A 92 5.58 4.57 9.62
CA SER A 92 6.33 4.25 10.85
C SER A 92 7.82 4.13 10.57
N GLU A 93 8.64 4.50 11.57
CA GLU A 93 10.08 4.26 11.59
C GLU A 93 10.36 2.90 12.22
N ILE A 94 11.26 2.11 11.62
CA ILE A 94 11.68 0.81 12.15
C ILE A 94 13.20 0.80 12.29
N ASN A 95 13.68 0.98 13.51
CA ASN A 95 15.10 0.99 13.81
C ASN A 95 15.70 -0.41 13.70
N GLY A 96 16.90 -0.50 13.15
CA GLY A 96 17.62 -1.75 13.02
C GLY A 96 17.25 -2.60 11.80
N VAL A 97 16.25 -2.20 11.01
CA VAL A 97 15.88 -2.86 9.75
C VAL A 97 16.13 -1.91 8.60
N THR A 98 17.01 -2.27 7.67
CA THR A 98 17.26 -1.42 6.49
C THR A 98 16.10 -1.46 5.49
N ASN A 99 15.99 -0.43 4.64
CA ASN A 99 15.01 -0.43 3.56
C ASN A 99 15.17 -1.67 2.66
N ALA A 100 16.40 -2.04 2.34
CA ALA A 100 16.69 -3.21 1.51
C ALA A 100 16.24 -4.51 2.18
N ASP A 101 16.54 -4.71 3.46
CA ASP A 101 16.15 -5.91 4.20
C ASP A 101 14.63 -6.02 4.32
N PHE A 102 13.97 -4.91 4.66
CA PHE A 102 12.50 -4.84 4.74
C PHE A 102 11.85 -5.23 3.41
N LEU A 103 12.25 -4.56 2.32
CA LEU A 103 11.67 -4.79 0.98
C LEU A 103 11.92 -6.20 0.48
N ARG A 104 13.14 -6.73 0.68
CA ARG A 104 13.46 -8.10 0.27
C ARG A 104 12.67 -9.13 1.06
N SER A 105 12.53 -8.94 2.37
CA SER A 105 11.73 -9.83 3.22
C SER A 105 10.24 -9.80 2.85
N ALA A 106 9.68 -8.61 2.64
CA ALA A 106 8.30 -8.45 2.23
C ALA A 106 8.03 -9.07 0.84
N LEU A 107 8.94 -8.87 -0.13
CA LEU A 107 8.84 -9.45 -1.46
C LEU A 107 8.91 -10.98 -1.42
N ASN A 108 9.85 -11.55 -0.68
CA ASN A 108 10.00 -13.00 -0.53
C ASN A 108 8.79 -13.63 0.18
N SER A 109 8.23 -12.95 1.18
CA SER A 109 6.99 -13.39 1.84
C SER A 109 5.81 -13.52 0.87
N ARG A 110 5.75 -12.66 -0.17
CA ARG A 110 4.72 -12.73 -1.21
C ARG A 110 5.00 -13.78 -2.28
N LEU A 111 6.27 -13.97 -2.64
CA LEU A 111 6.68 -14.98 -3.63
C LEU A 111 6.50 -16.40 -3.10
N GLY A 112 6.58 -16.56 -1.78
CA GLY A 112 6.47 -17.85 -1.12
C GLY A 112 7.77 -18.64 -1.07
N GLU A 113 7.79 -19.65 -0.21
CA GLU A 113 8.95 -20.50 0.02
C GLU A 113 9.39 -21.21 -1.27
N GLY A 114 10.68 -21.19 -1.56
CA GLY A 114 11.28 -21.78 -2.76
C GLY A 114 11.22 -20.89 -4.01
N ASN A 115 10.55 -19.72 -3.95
CA ASN A 115 10.44 -18.77 -5.06
C ASN A 115 11.10 -17.42 -4.75
N GLU A 116 11.96 -17.36 -3.74
CA GLU A 116 12.57 -16.14 -3.28
C GLU A 116 13.38 -15.46 -4.40
N ILE A 117 13.33 -14.13 -4.41
CA ILE A 117 14.13 -13.36 -5.35
C ILE A 117 15.62 -13.49 -5.04
N SER A 118 16.45 -13.82 -6.03
CA SER A 118 17.88 -13.83 -5.84
C SER A 118 18.40 -12.42 -5.51
N LEU A 119 19.46 -12.34 -4.67
CA LEU A 119 20.02 -11.07 -4.21
C LEU A 119 20.37 -10.13 -5.39
N MET A 120 20.98 -10.67 -6.44
CA MET A 120 21.36 -9.88 -7.62
C MET A 120 20.16 -9.31 -8.37
N LYS A 121 19.07 -10.08 -8.50
CA LYS A 121 17.83 -9.60 -9.13
C LYS A 121 17.17 -8.54 -8.27
N PHE A 122 17.15 -8.75 -6.95
CA PHE A 122 16.59 -7.78 -6.00
C PHE A 122 17.32 -6.45 -6.08
N ILE A 123 18.66 -6.45 -5.97
CA ILE A 123 19.48 -5.22 -6.03
C ILE A 123 19.22 -4.47 -7.33
N ARG A 124 19.30 -5.15 -8.48
CA ARG A 124 19.04 -4.49 -9.78
C ARG A 124 17.64 -3.90 -9.89
N LYS A 125 16.62 -4.60 -9.35
CA LYS A 125 15.23 -4.07 -9.33
C LYS A 125 15.16 -2.84 -8.44
N MET A 126 15.75 -2.88 -7.25
CA MET A 126 15.73 -1.79 -6.29
C MET A 126 16.46 -0.55 -6.82
N ASP A 127 17.70 -0.70 -7.31
CA ASP A 127 18.49 0.39 -7.88
C ASP A 127 17.72 1.09 -9.02
N LYS A 128 17.16 0.32 -9.94
CA LYS A 128 16.35 0.86 -11.05
C LYS A 128 15.16 1.70 -10.56
N GLN A 129 14.44 1.23 -9.53
CA GLN A 129 13.30 1.96 -9.01
C GLN A 129 13.73 3.20 -8.20
N MET A 130 14.84 3.10 -7.47
CA MET A 130 15.39 4.26 -6.75
C MET A 130 15.87 5.34 -7.70
N GLU A 131 16.58 4.98 -8.79
CA GLU A 131 16.97 5.92 -9.84
C GLU A 131 15.74 6.59 -10.48
N PHE A 132 14.68 5.81 -10.78
CA PHE A 132 13.44 6.36 -11.35
C PHE A 132 12.76 7.38 -10.42
N LEU A 133 12.82 7.15 -9.11
CA LEU A 133 12.26 8.03 -8.08
C LEU A 133 13.24 9.16 -7.67
N GLU A 134 14.40 9.25 -8.30
CA GLU A 134 15.48 10.20 -7.94
C GLU A 134 15.81 10.14 -6.44
N MET A 135 15.90 8.91 -5.91
CA MET A 135 16.30 8.62 -4.54
C MET A 135 17.80 8.36 -4.48
N ASP A 136 18.43 8.84 -3.40
CA ASP A 136 19.82 8.51 -3.13
C ASP A 136 19.95 6.99 -2.85
N LEU A 137 20.87 6.32 -3.53
CA LEU A 137 21.08 4.88 -3.38
C LEU A 137 21.52 4.50 -1.96
N ASP A 138 22.13 5.42 -1.22
CA ASP A 138 22.49 5.19 0.20
C ASP A 138 21.26 4.95 1.08
N MET A 139 20.08 5.43 0.67
CA MET A 139 18.83 5.20 1.40
C MET A 139 18.45 3.71 1.47
N ALA A 140 18.96 2.86 0.57
CA ALA A 140 18.77 1.42 0.63
C ALA A 140 19.31 0.80 1.93
N GLN A 141 20.43 1.34 2.44
CA GLN A 141 21.13 0.85 3.63
C GLN A 141 20.70 1.58 4.91
N ARG A 142 19.94 2.67 4.81
CA ARG A 142 19.41 3.36 5.99
C ARG A 142 18.23 2.59 6.59
N TYR A 143 18.04 2.74 7.88
CA TYR A 143 16.89 2.11 8.56
C TYR A 143 15.57 2.69 8.05
N LEU A 144 14.56 1.83 7.99
CA LEU A 144 13.27 2.12 7.37
C LEU A 144 12.65 3.39 7.97
N ASN A 145 12.56 4.43 7.16
CA ASN A 145 12.01 5.74 7.48
C ASN A 145 12.70 6.52 8.61
N GLU A 146 13.77 5.98 9.23
CA GLU A 146 14.46 6.65 10.34
C GLU A 146 15.20 7.90 9.86
N GLY A 147 14.84 9.05 10.44
CA GLY A 147 15.41 10.34 10.10
C GLY A 147 15.15 10.81 8.67
N PHE A 148 14.19 10.23 7.97
CA PHE A 148 13.77 10.68 6.65
C PHE A 148 12.92 11.95 6.76
N SER A 149 13.14 12.89 5.85
CA SER A 149 12.23 14.01 5.63
C SER A 149 10.84 13.51 5.19
N GLY A 150 9.82 14.35 5.27
CA GLY A 150 8.48 13.99 4.80
C GLY A 150 8.47 13.56 3.33
N GLY A 151 9.20 14.25 2.46
CA GLY A 151 9.32 13.90 1.04
C GLY A 151 10.04 12.57 0.82
N GLU A 152 11.13 12.30 1.55
CA GLU A 152 11.85 11.02 1.48
C GLU A 152 10.96 9.85 1.95
N LYS A 153 10.19 10.02 3.05
CA LYS A 153 9.24 9.01 3.53
C LYS A 153 8.20 8.67 2.45
N LYS A 154 7.66 9.67 1.77
CA LYS A 154 6.68 9.45 0.70
C LYS A 154 7.29 8.80 -0.54
N ARG A 155 8.48 9.21 -0.98
CA ARG A 155 9.21 8.51 -2.05
C ARG A 155 9.49 7.06 -1.67
N ASN A 156 9.83 6.79 -0.40
CA ASN A 156 10.07 5.44 0.09
C ASN A 156 8.78 4.58 0.07
N GLU A 157 7.61 5.14 0.34
CA GLU A 157 6.33 4.43 0.17
C GLU A 157 6.04 4.09 -1.29
N ILE A 158 6.35 5.01 -2.22
CA ILE A 158 6.24 4.73 -3.65
C ILE A 158 7.26 3.67 -4.08
N LEU A 159 8.49 3.71 -3.56
CA LEU A 159 9.46 2.64 -3.78
C LEU A 159 8.92 1.28 -3.32
N GLN A 160 8.31 1.21 -2.14
CA GLN A 160 7.66 -0.01 -1.65
C GLN A 160 6.55 -0.48 -2.59
N LEU A 161 5.67 0.43 -3.04
CA LEU A 161 4.62 0.13 -4.01
C LEU A 161 5.19 -0.49 -5.29
N MET A 162 6.23 0.15 -5.88
CA MET A 162 6.85 -0.30 -7.12
C MET A 162 7.64 -1.61 -6.97
N MET A 163 8.24 -1.84 -5.82
CA MET A 163 8.96 -3.09 -5.54
C MET A 163 8.04 -4.26 -5.29
N LEU A 164 6.95 -4.03 -4.56
CA LEU A 164 6.02 -5.08 -4.15
C LEU A 164 4.95 -5.39 -5.21
N GLU A 165 4.63 -4.48 -6.12
CA GLU A 165 3.66 -4.66 -7.19
C GLU A 165 2.34 -5.30 -6.70
N PRO A 166 1.62 -4.63 -5.77
CA PRO A 166 0.41 -5.19 -5.19
C PRO A 166 -0.71 -5.31 -6.23
N LYS A 167 -1.70 -6.17 -5.95
CA LYS A 167 -2.91 -6.28 -6.75
C LYS A 167 -3.82 -5.05 -6.58
N ILE A 168 -3.95 -4.59 -5.33
CA ILE A 168 -4.72 -3.40 -4.96
C ILE A 168 -3.85 -2.55 -4.03
N ALA A 169 -3.67 -1.30 -4.40
CA ALA A 169 -2.97 -0.31 -3.57
C ALA A 169 -3.96 0.72 -3.03
N ILE A 170 -3.91 0.96 -1.73
CA ILE A 170 -4.65 1.99 -1.04
C ILE A 170 -3.66 3.10 -0.69
N LEU A 171 -3.93 4.33 -1.14
CA LEU A 171 -3.06 5.48 -0.94
C LEU A 171 -3.80 6.50 -0.08
N ASP A 172 -3.47 6.55 1.23
CA ASP A 172 -4.16 7.42 2.19
C ASP A 172 -3.38 8.73 2.36
N GLU A 173 -3.89 9.82 1.77
CA GLU A 173 -3.31 11.18 1.80
C GLU A 173 -1.81 11.22 1.46
N ILE A 174 -1.39 10.44 0.46
CA ILE A 174 0.01 10.33 0.06
C ILE A 174 0.58 11.66 -0.47
N ASP A 175 -0.29 12.57 -0.89
CA ASP A 175 -0.01 13.90 -1.41
C ASP A 175 0.10 14.96 -0.31
N SER A 176 -0.30 14.65 0.92
CA SER A 176 -0.32 15.63 2.00
C SER A 176 1.10 16.08 2.41
N GLY A 177 1.32 17.41 2.44
CA GLY A 177 2.59 18.01 2.85
C GLY A 177 3.74 17.87 1.84
N LEU A 178 3.45 17.46 0.60
CA LEU A 178 4.43 17.40 -0.47
C LEU A 178 4.48 18.70 -1.29
N ASP A 179 5.68 19.05 -1.74
CA ASP A 179 5.85 20.06 -2.78
C ASP A 179 5.46 19.53 -4.16
N ILE A 180 5.39 20.43 -5.15
CA ILE A 180 4.98 20.11 -6.52
C ILE A 180 5.88 19.04 -7.17
N ASP A 181 7.18 19.05 -6.86
CA ASP A 181 8.12 18.12 -7.47
C ASP A 181 7.96 16.72 -6.86
N ALA A 182 7.78 16.61 -5.55
CA ALA A 182 7.47 15.33 -4.90
C ALA A 182 6.13 14.73 -5.40
N LEU A 183 5.11 15.57 -5.65
CA LEU A 183 3.84 15.12 -6.26
C LEU A 183 4.03 14.52 -7.66
N LYS A 184 4.93 15.08 -8.47
CA LYS A 184 5.26 14.51 -9.78
C LYS A 184 5.85 13.11 -9.69
N PHE A 185 6.74 12.84 -8.71
CA PHE A 185 7.31 11.51 -8.49
C PHE A 185 6.26 10.50 -8.03
N VAL A 186 5.39 10.90 -7.11
CA VAL A 186 4.26 10.08 -6.67
C VAL A 186 3.38 9.69 -7.88
N SER A 187 3.01 10.68 -8.70
CA SER A 187 2.20 10.46 -9.90
C SER A 187 2.90 9.55 -10.91
N LYS A 188 4.20 9.75 -11.19
CA LYS A 188 4.98 8.88 -12.07
C LYS A 188 5.04 7.45 -11.55
N GLY A 189 5.30 7.24 -10.24
CA GLY A 189 5.36 5.92 -9.63
C GLY A 189 4.03 5.18 -9.71
N ILE A 190 2.91 5.85 -9.41
CA ILE A 190 1.57 5.29 -9.53
C ILE A 190 1.26 4.89 -10.97
N ASN A 191 1.56 5.77 -11.94
CA ASN A 191 1.30 5.48 -13.34
C ASN A 191 2.13 4.31 -13.85
N GLN A 192 3.39 4.18 -13.43
CA GLN A 192 4.24 3.04 -13.80
C GLN A 192 3.70 1.71 -13.24
N THR A 193 3.09 1.71 -12.06
CA THR A 193 2.53 0.48 -11.45
C THR A 193 1.22 0.03 -12.08
N ARG A 194 0.52 0.91 -12.81
CA ARG A 194 -0.73 0.57 -13.52
C ARG A 194 -0.55 -0.38 -14.69
N GLY A 195 0.67 -0.56 -15.20
CA GLY A 195 0.98 -1.30 -16.42
C GLY A 195 0.79 -0.48 -17.71
N GLU A 196 1.37 -0.97 -18.82
CA GLU A 196 1.41 -0.29 -20.13
C GLU A 196 0.05 -0.26 -20.88
N GLU A 197 -1.06 -0.67 -20.25
CA GLU A 197 -2.38 -0.75 -20.90
C GLU A 197 -3.20 0.56 -20.82
N PHE A 198 -2.61 1.65 -20.36
CA PHE A 198 -3.26 2.96 -20.28
C PHE A 198 -2.37 4.06 -20.88
N ASP A 199 -2.10 3.97 -22.18
CA ASP A 199 -1.80 5.12 -23.03
C ASP A 199 -3.08 5.75 -23.57
#